data_48202d8f9cefd47668e6645fdab480f3
#
_entry.id   48202d8f9cefd47668e6645fdab480f3
#
_cell.length_a   1.000
_cell.length_b   1.000
_cell.length_c   1.000
_cell.angle_alpha   90.00
_cell.angle_beta   90.00
_cell.angle_gamma   90.00
#
_symmetry.space_group_name_H-M   'P 1'
#
loop_
_entity.id
_entity.type
_entity.pdbx_description
1 polymer ?
#
loop_
_entity_poly.entity_id
_entity_poly.type
_entity_poly.pdbx_seq_one_letter_code
_entity_poly.pdbx_strand_id
1 'polypeptide(L)'
;METRHVALIVEDDADMAAEMVDLLRAMDHEAVVATTKAEAVEALKHRQFCYILLDLHIKSEITALRARVESGMTLIDEIRQRYPHFHQNKTTSHLLPIIVVSGQAKDHDSIMHAIKLGATNFKRKPLSRDEKLEEIVRRDLADCGRKNHEDCAAINAKLAVPCNFIGAESEKVTCSKSGNWIKMNGMEYTFRGSSQTQLIRLLYDGCTAGHAKLHTKTILKKAGYSDNVDNLYKAFARSKKPWRAVIAFDDGHCWLNVKA
;
A
#
# COMPACT_ATOMS: atom_id res chain seq x y z
N MET A 1 -9.72 -25.89 -12.49
CA MET A 1 -10.47 -24.92 -11.68
C MET A 1 -10.27 -23.57 -12.36
N GLU A 2 -11.31 -23.00 -12.93
CA GLU A 2 -11.21 -21.61 -13.42
C GLU A 2 -10.91 -20.70 -12.24
N THR A 3 -9.82 -20.01 -12.33
CA THR A 3 -9.38 -19.08 -11.29
C THR A 3 -10.10 -17.74 -11.49
N ARG A 4 -11.00 -17.42 -10.56
CA ARG A 4 -11.83 -16.21 -10.61
C ARG A 4 -11.07 -15.02 -10.06
N HIS A 5 -11.36 -13.82 -10.57
CA HIS A 5 -10.88 -12.60 -9.93
C HIS A 5 -11.44 -12.48 -8.50
N VAL A 6 -10.61 -12.00 -7.59
CA VAL A 6 -10.98 -11.79 -6.20
C VAL A 6 -10.91 -10.29 -5.90
N ALA A 7 -12.02 -9.72 -5.48
CA ALA A 7 -12.14 -8.33 -5.06
C ALA A 7 -12.16 -8.18 -3.54
N LEU A 8 -11.60 -7.10 -3.03
CA LEU A 8 -11.88 -6.60 -1.70
C LEU A 8 -12.89 -5.46 -1.80
N ILE A 9 -14.04 -5.63 -1.15
CA ILE A 9 -15.04 -4.56 -0.98
C ILE A 9 -14.85 -3.97 0.40
N VAL A 10 -14.68 -2.66 0.49
CA VAL A 10 -14.57 -1.93 1.77
C VAL A 10 -15.76 -0.98 1.84
N GLU A 11 -16.77 -1.38 2.61
CA GLU A 11 -18.08 -0.71 2.68
C GLU A 11 -18.72 -1.01 4.04
N ASP A 12 -19.13 0.02 4.80
CA ASP A 12 -19.76 -0.15 6.11
C ASP A 12 -21.31 -0.20 6.05
N ASP A 13 -21.90 0.12 4.90
CA ASP A 13 -23.32 -0.07 4.60
C ASP A 13 -23.54 -1.48 4.05
N ALA A 14 -24.30 -2.30 4.80
CA ALA A 14 -24.53 -3.71 4.48
C ALA A 14 -25.33 -3.90 3.17
N ASP A 15 -26.30 -3.02 2.89
CA ASP A 15 -27.13 -3.12 1.69
C ASP A 15 -26.31 -2.77 0.45
N MET A 16 -25.48 -1.74 0.54
CA MET A 16 -24.55 -1.35 -0.53
C MET A 16 -23.48 -2.41 -0.77
N ALA A 17 -22.93 -2.98 0.30
CA ALA A 17 -21.98 -4.09 0.18
C ALA A 17 -22.60 -5.30 -0.50
N ALA A 18 -23.85 -5.65 -0.17
CA ALA A 18 -24.59 -6.73 -0.81
C ALA A 18 -24.83 -6.47 -2.32
N GLU A 19 -25.24 -5.23 -2.68
CA GLU A 19 -25.38 -4.83 -4.08
C GLU A 19 -24.07 -4.99 -4.87
N MET A 20 -22.95 -4.57 -4.32
CA MET A 20 -21.63 -4.75 -4.94
C MET A 20 -21.27 -6.25 -5.07
N VAL A 21 -21.52 -7.05 -4.05
CA VAL A 21 -21.26 -8.51 -4.09
C VAL A 21 -22.05 -9.16 -5.21
N ASP A 22 -23.35 -8.82 -5.38
CA ASP A 22 -24.20 -9.39 -6.41
C ASP A 22 -23.75 -8.98 -7.82
N LEU A 23 -23.33 -7.72 -8.01
CA LEU A 23 -22.72 -7.25 -9.25
C LEU A 23 -21.44 -8.03 -9.60
N LEU A 24 -20.55 -8.23 -8.62
CA LEU A 24 -19.33 -8.98 -8.86
C LEU A 24 -19.57 -10.46 -9.10
N ARG A 25 -20.55 -11.05 -8.44
CA ARG A 25 -20.99 -12.44 -8.70
C ARG A 25 -21.52 -12.60 -10.13
N ALA A 26 -22.26 -11.61 -10.64
CA ALA A 26 -22.74 -11.61 -12.04
C ALA A 26 -21.58 -11.52 -13.06
N MET A 27 -20.42 -11.01 -12.65
CA MET A 27 -19.19 -10.99 -13.44
C MET A 27 -18.32 -12.26 -13.26
N ASP A 28 -18.79 -13.24 -12.49
CA ASP A 28 -18.01 -14.41 -12.07
C ASP A 28 -16.76 -14.07 -11.25
N HIS A 29 -16.83 -13.01 -10.44
CA HIS A 29 -15.77 -12.62 -9.52
C HIS A 29 -16.12 -13.04 -8.08
N GLU A 30 -15.12 -13.36 -7.28
CA GLU A 30 -15.25 -13.58 -5.85
C GLU A 30 -15.09 -12.24 -5.11
N ALA A 31 -15.86 -12.05 -4.03
CA ALA A 31 -15.77 -10.85 -3.19
C ALA A 31 -15.51 -11.22 -1.74
N VAL A 32 -14.64 -10.42 -1.10
CA VAL A 32 -14.42 -10.38 0.34
C VAL A 32 -14.85 -9.01 0.81
N VAL A 33 -15.73 -8.96 1.82
CA VAL A 33 -16.24 -7.70 2.38
C VAL A 33 -15.49 -7.37 3.68
N ALA A 34 -15.07 -6.13 3.80
CA ALA A 34 -14.57 -5.51 5.02
C ALA A 34 -15.45 -4.29 5.34
N THR A 35 -15.93 -4.20 6.57
CA THR A 35 -16.83 -3.12 7.01
C THR A 35 -16.07 -1.94 7.63
N THR A 36 -14.78 -2.12 7.86
CA THR A 36 -13.91 -1.10 8.46
C THR A 36 -12.55 -1.08 7.78
N LYS A 37 -11.82 0.04 7.95
CA LYS A 37 -10.44 0.14 7.53
C LYS A 37 -9.56 -0.95 8.16
N ALA A 38 -9.74 -1.22 9.45
CA ALA A 38 -8.95 -2.25 10.17
C ALA A 38 -9.16 -3.64 9.59
N GLU A 39 -10.40 -4.03 9.28
CA GLU A 39 -10.72 -5.30 8.62
C GLU A 39 -10.12 -5.38 7.22
N ALA A 40 -10.18 -4.28 6.44
CA ALA A 40 -9.57 -4.23 5.12
C ALA A 40 -8.05 -4.43 5.18
N VAL A 41 -7.36 -3.76 6.12
CA VAL A 41 -5.92 -3.94 6.34
C VAL A 41 -5.60 -5.38 6.74
N GLU A 42 -6.42 -5.99 7.60
CA GLU A 42 -6.23 -7.39 8.02
C GLU A 42 -6.44 -8.36 6.86
N ALA A 43 -7.49 -8.17 6.05
CA ALA A 43 -7.72 -8.98 4.85
C ALA A 43 -6.55 -8.90 3.86
N LEU A 44 -5.98 -7.71 3.66
CA LEU A 44 -4.82 -7.48 2.80
C LEU A 44 -3.53 -8.15 3.30
N LYS A 45 -3.41 -8.45 4.59
CA LYS A 45 -2.27 -9.21 5.14
C LYS A 45 -2.33 -10.69 4.79
N HIS A 46 -3.55 -11.26 4.76
CA HIS A 46 -3.77 -12.69 4.66
C HIS A 46 -4.13 -13.16 3.25
N ARG A 47 -4.56 -12.25 2.38
CA ARG A 47 -5.01 -12.59 1.03
C ARG A 47 -4.57 -11.55 0.01
N GLN A 48 -4.28 -12.04 -1.20
CA GLN A 48 -4.05 -11.19 -2.37
C GLN A 48 -5.38 -10.92 -3.09
N PHE A 49 -5.56 -9.70 -3.57
CA PHE A 49 -6.73 -9.27 -4.30
C PHE A 49 -6.35 -8.82 -5.71
N CYS A 50 -7.27 -8.97 -6.64
CA CYS A 50 -7.11 -8.51 -8.01
C CYS A 50 -7.42 -7.01 -8.15
N TYR A 51 -8.34 -6.51 -7.32
CA TYR A 51 -8.72 -5.10 -7.23
C TYR A 51 -9.49 -4.82 -5.94
N ILE A 52 -9.72 -3.54 -5.65
CA ILE A 52 -10.43 -3.08 -4.47
C ILE A 52 -11.56 -2.14 -4.88
N LEU A 53 -12.75 -2.36 -4.34
CA LEU A 53 -13.86 -1.39 -4.33
C LEU A 53 -13.88 -0.75 -2.94
N LEU A 54 -13.78 0.58 -2.88
CA LEU A 54 -13.60 1.30 -1.63
C LEU A 54 -14.59 2.44 -1.49
N ASP A 55 -15.46 2.40 -0.48
CA ASP A 55 -16.08 3.64 -0.01
C ASP A 55 -15.07 4.50 0.75
N LEU A 56 -15.07 5.79 0.51
CA LEU A 56 -14.24 6.72 1.29
C LEU A 56 -14.80 6.92 2.70
N HIS A 57 -16.12 6.90 2.84
CA HIS A 57 -16.79 7.18 4.12
C HIS A 57 -16.97 5.89 4.92
N ILE A 58 -15.88 5.40 5.52
CA ILE A 58 -15.84 4.16 6.30
C ILE A 58 -15.40 4.41 7.75
N LYS A 59 -15.72 3.48 8.62
CA LYS A 59 -15.20 3.44 10.00
C LYS A 59 -13.72 3.05 9.99
N SER A 60 -12.94 3.61 10.92
CA SER A 60 -11.55 3.20 11.11
C SER A 60 -11.44 1.79 11.70
N GLU A 61 -12.34 1.45 12.64
CA GLU A 61 -12.44 0.18 13.35
C GLU A 61 -13.88 -0.07 13.80
N ILE A 62 -14.21 -1.28 14.26
CA ILE A 62 -15.58 -1.67 14.67
C ILE A 62 -16.08 -0.79 15.82
N THR A 63 -15.22 -0.38 16.74
CA THR A 63 -15.54 0.47 17.89
C THR A 63 -15.71 1.95 17.52
N ALA A 64 -15.37 2.35 16.31
CA ALA A 64 -15.51 3.73 15.88
C ALA A 64 -16.99 4.15 15.80
N LEU A 65 -17.32 5.27 16.47
CA LEU A 65 -18.69 5.77 16.53
C LEU A 65 -19.22 6.28 15.18
N ARG A 66 -18.34 6.73 14.29
CA ARG A 66 -18.71 7.33 13.00
C ARG A 66 -17.74 6.94 11.90
N ALA A 67 -18.29 6.76 10.70
CA ALA A 67 -17.52 6.69 9.47
C ALA A 67 -16.95 8.07 9.10
N ARG A 68 -15.79 8.11 8.43
CA ARG A 68 -15.11 9.34 8.02
C ARG A 68 -14.41 9.15 6.68
N VAL A 69 -14.42 10.18 5.86
CA VAL A 69 -13.72 10.18 4.56
C VAL A 69 -12.20 10.00 4.72
N GLU A 70 -11.63 10.55 5.79
CA GLU A 70 -10.21 10.41 6.10
C GLU A 70 -9.80 8.95 6.30
N SER A 71 -10.72 8.09 6.78
CA SER A 71 -10.44 6.65 6.94
C SER A 71 -10.23 5.96 5.60
N GLY A 72 -11.06 6.26 4.60
CA GLY A 72 -10.89 5.75 3.24
C GLY A 72 -9.64 6.32 2.56
N MET A 73 -9.39 7.63 2.71
CA MET A 73 -8.19 8.27 2.16
C MET A 73 -6.90 7.66 2.73
N THR A 74 -6.83 7.49 4.05
CA THR A 74 -5.66 6.86 4.69
C THR A 74 -5.51 5.38 4.31
N LEU A 75 -6.60 4.68 4.02
CA LEU A 75 -6.52 3.31 3.52
C LEU A 75 -5.90 3.25 2.11
N ILE A 76 -6.25 4.18 1.21
CA ILE A 76 -5.59 4.26 -0.11
C ILE A 76 -4.08 4.43 0.05
N ASP A 77 -3.66 5.37 0.90
CA ASP A 77 -2.23 5.62 1.16
C ASP A 77 -1.53 4.37 1.74
N GLU A 78 -2.12 3.68 2.72
CA GLU A 78 -1.59 2.42 3.27
C GLU A 78 -1.51 1.31 2.22
N ILE A 79 -2.51 1.18 1.35
CA ILE A 79 -2.47 0.20 0.25
C ILE A 79 -1.34 0.55 -0.72
N ARG A 80 -1.15 1.83 -1.05
CA ARG A 80 -0.09 2.26 -1.98
C ARG A 80 1.30 2.15 -1.38
N GLN A 81 1.44 2.28 -0.07
CA GLN A 81 2.69 1.95 0.62
C GLN A 81 3.02 0.46 0.51
N ARG A 82 2.01 -0.42 0.56
CA ARG A 82 2.17 -1.87 0.40
C ARG A 82 2.34 -2.29 -1.07
N TYR A 83 1.66 -1.61 -1.99
CA TYR A 83 1.69 -1.84 -3.43
C TYR A 83 2.11 -0.56 -4.14
N PRO A 84 3.39 -0.18 -4.05
CA PRO A 84 3.88 1.09 -4.59
C PRO A 84 3.68 1.17 -6.10
N HIS A 85 3.47 2.39 -6.58
CA HIS A 85 3.47 2.65 -8.01
C HIS A 85 4.86 2.37 -8.60
N PHE A 86 4.96 1.51 -9.59
CA PHE A 86 6.17 1.40 -10.39
C PHE A 86 6.20 2.54 -11.43
N HIS A 87 6.74 3.68 -11.04
CA HIS A 87 6.83 4.86 -11.90
C HIS A 87 7.87 4.78 -13.02
N GLN A 88 8.68 3.72 -13.07
CA GLN A 88 9.84 3.73 -13.95
C GLN A 88 9.54 3.65 -15.44
N ASN A 89 8.32 3.33 -15.90
CA ASN A 89 8.04 3.22 -17.35
C ASN A 89 6.65 3.68 -17.81
N LYS A 90 5.95 4.55 -17.10
CA LYS A 90 4.63 5.10 -17.52
C LYS A 90 3.55 4.03 -17.83
N THR A 91 3.73 2.79 -17.45
CA THR A 91 2.73 1.75 -17.63
C THR A 91 2.07 1.47 -16.30
N THR A 92 0.78 1.72 -16.23
CA THR A 92 -0.10 1.39 -15.10
C THR A 92 -0.25 -0.13 -14.90
N SER A 93 0.40 -0.93 -15.74
CA SER A 93 0.26 -2.39 -15.87
C SER A 93 0.62 -3.21 -14.62
N HIS A 94 1.04 -2.58 -13.53
CA HIS A 94 1.44 -3.28 -12.30
C HIS A 94 0.72 -2.77 -11.04
N LEU A 95 -0.23 -1.85 -11.18
CA LEU A 95 -0.99 -1.36 -10.04
C LEU A 95 -2.05 -2.37 -9.58
N LEU A 96 -2.29 -2.42 -8.28
CA LEU A 96 -3.53 -2.97 -7.74
C LEU A 96 -4.63 -1.94 -7.97
N PRO A 97 -5.65 -2.19 -8.82
CA PRO A 97 -6.72 -1.24 -9.03
C PRO A 97 -7.46 -0.93 -7.72
N ILE A 98 -7.64 0.36 -7.43
CA ILE A 98 -8.47 0.86 -6.33
C ILE A 98 -9.55 1.74 -6.96
N ILE A 99 -10.76 1.22 -7.04
CA ILE A 99 -11.92 1.93 -7.56
C ILE A 99 -12.69 2.48 -6.37
N VAL A 100 -12.72 3.79 -6.25
CA VAL A 100 -13.48 4.46 -5.19
C VAL A 100 -14.96 4.46 -5.58
N VAL A 101 -15.84 3.97 -4.68
CA VAL A 101 -17.30 3.94 -4.85
C VAL A 101 -17.92 4.73 -3.71
N SER A 102 -18.28 6.00 -3.93
CA SER A 102 -18.76 6.84 -2.83
C SER A 102 -19.92 7.77 -3.19
N GLY A 103 -20.87 7.91 -2.26
CA GLY A 103 -21.99 8.85 -2.37
C GLY A 103 -21.66 10.23 -1.83
N GLN A 104 -20.70 10.34 -0.95
CA GLN A 104 -20.29 11.58 -0.29
C GLN A 104 -19.36 12.45 -1.14
N ALA A 105 -18.86 11.94 -2.25
CA ALA A 105 -18.02 12.68 -3.18
C ALA A 105 -18.83 13.71 -3.98
N LYS A 106 -19.57 14.58 -3.30
CA LYS A 106 -20.14 15.80 -3.91
C LYS A 106 -19.07 16.82 -4.24
N ASP A 107 -17.91 16.66 -3.61
CA ASP A 107 -16.79 17.55 -3.73
C ASP A 107 -15.77 16.99 -4.71
N HIS A 108 -15.58 17.69 -5.81
CA HIS A 108 -14.55 17.40 -6.81
C HIS A 108 -13.16 17.24 -6.16
N ASP A 109 -12.89 17.99 -5.10
CA ASP A 109 -11.61 17.96 -4.41
C ASP A 109 -11.35 16.63 -3.71
N SER A 110 -12.37 15.99 -3.14
CA SER A 110 -12.24 14.65 -2.52
C SER A 110 -11.91 13.58 -3.57
N ILE A 111 -12.55 13.63 -4.74
CA ILE A 111 -12.26 12.71 -5.85
C ILE A 111 -10.82 12.92 -6.34
N MET A 112 -10.44 14.17 -6.60
CA MET A 112 -9.09 14.51 -7.05
C MET A 112 -8.03 14.14 -6.02
N HIS A 113 -8.34 14.25 -4.73
CA HIS A 113 -7.44 13.82 -3.66
C HIS A 113 -7.29 12.30 -3.65
N ALA A 114 -8.37 11.53 -3.75
CA ALA A 114 -8.30 10.07 -3.83
C ALA A 114 -7.46 9.60 -5.03
N ILE A 115 -7.63 10.22 -6.20
CA ILE A 115 -6.81 9.92 -7.39
C ILE A 115 -5.33 10.28 -7.16
N LYS A 116 -5.03 11.42 -6.54
CA LYS A 116 -3.65 11.80 -6.18
C LYS A 116 -3.00 10.84 -5.18
N LEU A 117 -3.78 10.26 -4.26
CA LEU A 117 -3.34 9.21 -3.34
C LEU A 117 -3.16 7.86 -4.03
N GLY A 118 -3.67 7.72 -5.27
CA GLY A 118 -3.46 6.52 -6.08
C GLY A 118 -4.70 5.67 -6.32
N ALA A 119 -5.91 6.16 -6.10
CA ALA A 119 -7.09 5.52 -6.65
C ALA A 119 -6.98 5.49 -8.18
N THR A 120 -7.38 4.38 -8.81
CA THR A 120 -7.31 4.22 -10.27
C THR A 120 -8.54 4.78 -10.95
N ASN A 121 -9.68 4.71 -10.27
CA ASN A 121 -10.95 5.18 -10.80
C ASN A 121 -11.93 5.58 -9.69
N PHE A 122 -13.05 6.14 -10.11
CA PHE A 122 -14.11 6.58 -9.23
C PHE A 122 -15.48 6.24 -9.80
N LYS A 123 -16.39 5.76 -8.96
CA LYS A 123 -17.82 5.55 -9.25
C LYS A 123 -18.67 6.26 -8.21
N ARG A 124 -19.63 7.05 -8.66
CA ARG A 124 -20.60 7.70 -7.77
C ARG A 124 -21.75 6.75 -7.45
N LYS A 125 -22.15 6.72 -6.19
CA LYS A 125 -23.40 6.10 -5.76
C LYS A 125 -24.61 6.96 -6.16
N PRO A 126 -25.77 6.39 -6.51
CA PRO A 126 -26.06 4.96 -6.60
C PRO A 126 -25.39 4.33 -7.84
N LEU A 127 -25.17 3.01 -7.78
CA LEU A 127 -24.41 2.28 -8.82
C LEU A 127 -25.12 2.26 -10.18
N SER A 128 -26.44 2.47 -10.20
CA SER A 128 -27.27 2.54 -11.41
C SER A 128 -27.07 3.81 -12.25
N ARG A 129 -26.35 4.82 -11.76
CA ARG A 129 -26.09 6.07 -12.47
C ARG A 129 -24.84 5.99 -13.34
N ASP A 130 -24.86 6.68 -14.46
CA ASP A 130 -23.72 6.85 -15.36
C ASP A 130 -23.16 5.51 -15.89
N GLU A 131 -21.85 5.44 -16.11
CA GLU A 131 -21.16 4.23 -16.53
C GLU A 131 -21.33 3.10 -15.50
N LYS A 132 -21.58 1.87 -15.96
CA LYS A 132 -21.77 0.72 -15.08
C LYS A 132 -20.49 0.36 -14.36
N LEU A 133 -20.60 -0.04 -13.08
CA LEU A 133 -19.45 -0.43 -12.26
C LEU A 133 -18.65 -1.58 -12.91
N GLU A 134 -19.35 -2.52 -13.55
CA GLU A 134 -18.75 -3.66 -14.23
C GLU A 134 -17.84 -3.22 -15.40
N GLU A 135 -18.21 -2.18 -16.12
CA GLU A 135 -17.41 -1.62 -17.22
C GLU A 135 -16.14 -0.95 -16.68
N ILE A 136 -16.27 -0.20 -15.59
CA ILE A 136 -15.14 0.41 -14.89
C ILE A 136 -14.17 -0.68 -14.41
N VAL A 137 -14.65 -1.73 -13.74
CA VAL A 137 -13.83 -2.83 -13.24
C VAL A 137 -13.09 -3.52 -14.38
N ARG A 138 -13.78 -3.89 -15.48
CA ARG A 138 -13.14 -4.55 -16.63
C ARG A 138 -12.07 -3.67 -17.26
N ARG A 139 -12.34 -2.38 -17.42
CA ARG A 139 -11.37 -1.42 -17.97
C ARG A 139 -10.15 -1.30 -17.08
N ASP A 140 -10.33 -1.07 -15.77
CA ASP A 140 -9.23 -0.92 -14.83
C ASP A 140 -8.38 -2.19 -14.72
N LEU A 141 -9.01 -3.37 -14.73
CA LEU A 141 -8.27 -4.63 -14.77
C LEU A 141 -7.45 -4.77 -16.07
N ALA A 142 -8.03 -4.41 -17.22
CA ALA A 142 -7.34 -4.46 -18.51
C ALA A 142 -6.16 -3.47 -18.56
N ASP A 143 -6.38 -2.23 -18.12
CA ASP A 143 -5.38 -1.16 -18.09
C ASP A 143 -4.21 -1.49 -17.15
N CYS A 144 -4.49 -2.21 -16.06
CA CYS A 144 -3.47 -2.70 -15.14
C CYS A 144 -2.86 -4.06 -15.56
N GLY A 145 -3.14 -4.55 -16.77
CA GLY A 145 -2.59 -5.81 -17.28
C GLY A 145 -3.14 -7.06 -16.58
N ARG A 146 -4.30 -6.96 -15.92
CA ARG A 146 -4.93 -8.00 -15.09
C ARG A 146 -6.15 -8.60 -15.80
N LYS A 147 -5.98 -9.05 -17.05
CA LYS A 147 -7.10 -9.53 -17.87
C LYS A 147 -7.72 -10.82 -17.34
N ASN A 148 -6.92 -11.65 -16.67
CA ASN A 148 -7.34 -12.89 -16.02
C ASN A 148 -6.74 -13.01 -14.62
N HIS A 149 -7.17 -13.99 -13.84
CA HIS A 149 -6.67 -14.19 -12.49
C HIS A 149 -5.19 -14.60 -12.45
N GLU A 150 -4.69 -15.30 -13.44
CA GLU A 150 -3.29 -15.72 -13.53
C GLU A 150 -2.39 -14.51 -13.71
N ASP A 151 -2.78 -13.53 -14.52
CA ASP A 151 -2.10 -12.24 -14.63
C ASP A 151 -2.05 -11.53 -13.28
N CYS A 152 -3.16 -11.53 -12.53
CA CYS A 152 -3.22 -10.95 -11.19
C CYS A 152 -2.24 -11.63 -10.23
N ALA A 153 -2.17 -12.95 -10.23
CA ALA A 153 -1.26 -13.71 -9.38
C ALA A 153 0.20 -13.40 -9.73
N ALA A 154 0.54 -13.36 -11.02
CA ALA A 154 1.89 -13.05 -11.50
C ALA A 154 2.30 -11.60 -11.16
N ILE A 155 1.39 -10.63 -11.33
CA ILE A 155 1.64 -9.22 -10.98
C ILE A 155 1.76 -9.06 -9.48
N ASN A 156 0.85 -9.65 -8.70
CA ASN A 156 0.90 -9.56 -7.25
C ASN A 156 2.15 -10.21 -6.67
N ALA A 157 2.62 -11.30 -7.24
CA ALA A 157 3.90 -11.91 -6.86
C ALA A 157 5.08 -10.96 -7.11
N LYS A 158 5.07 -10.21 -8.21
CA LYS A 158 6.08 -9.18 -8.52
C LYS A 158 5.95 -7.94 -7.62
N LEU A 159 4.72 -7.53 -7.30
CA LEU A 159 4.45 -6.38 -6.41
C LEU A 159 4.67 -6.71 -4.93
N ALA A 160 4.46 -7.96 -4.56
CA ALA A 160 4.76 -8.50 -3.23
C ALA A 160 6.27 -8.64 -2.96
N VAL A 161 7.12 -8.04 -3.77
CA VAL A 161 8.54 -7.89 -3.48
C VAL A 161 8.73 -6.69 -2.54
N PRO A 162 9.30 -6.87 -1.50
CA PRO A 162 9.06 -7.60 -0.27
C PRO A 162 9.70 -6.93 0.91
N CYS A 163 9.00 -6.84 1.92
CA CYS A 163 9.63 -7.13 3.20
C CYS A 163 9.31 -8.56 3.66
N ASN A 164 8.72 -9.36 2.81
CA ASN A 164 8.45 -10.79 3.06
C ASN A 164 9.67 -11.70 2.86
N PHE A 165 10.90 -11.17 2.89
CA PHE A 165 12.12 -12.00 2.96
C PHE A 165 12.42 -12.52 4.39
N ILE A 166 11.38 -12.74 5.19
CA ILE A 166 11.51 -13.49 6.42
C ILE A 166 10.77 -14.82 6.23
N GLY A 167 11.29 -15.67 5.35
CA GLY A 167 10.80 -17.03 5.25
C GLY A 167 11.14 -17.73 3.96
N ALA A 168 12.33 -18.16 3.81
CA ALA A 168 12.94 -19.32 3.19
C ALA A 168 14.30 -18.94 2.62
N GLU A 169 15.36 -19.33 3.31
CA GLU A 169 16.77 -19.47 2.86
C GLU A 169 17.51 -18.29 2.19
N SER A 170 17.00 -17.07 2.17
CA SER A 170 17.78 -15.89 1.83
C SER A 170 18.16 -15.13 3.10
N GLU A 171 19.40 -14.67 3.15
CA GLU A 171 20.07 -14.07 4.30
C GLU A 171 19.18 -13.17 5.17
N LYS A 172 18.90 -13.63 6.39
CA LYS A 172 18.12 -12.90 7.39
C LYS A 172 18.65 -11.50 7.58
N VAL A 173 17.86 -10.49 7.22
CA VAL A 173 18.11 -9.13 7.71
C VAL A 173 17.94 -9.17 9.23
N THR A 174 18.97 -8.83 9.95
CA THR A 174 18.93 -8.73 11.40
C THR A 174 19.43 -7.36 11.84
N CYS A 175 18.81 -6.80 12.87
CA CYS A 175 19.14 -5.49 13.39
C CYS A 175 19.21 -5.54 14.92
N SER A 176 20.15 -4.82 15.49
CA SER A 176 20.22 -4.67 16.96
C SER A 176 18.99 -3.93 17.49
N LYS A 177 18.64 -4.15 18.75
CA LYS A 177 17.54 -3.45 19.43
C LYS A 177 17.69 -1.92 19.38
N SER A 178 18.92 -1.42 19.40
CA SER A 178 19.24 0.00 19.33
C SER A 178 19.43 0.55 17.92
N GLY A 179 19.45 -0.29 16.87
CA GLY A 179 19.73 0.14 15.50
C GLY A 179 21.21 0.46 15.22
N ASN A 180 22.13 0.18 16.16
CA ASN A 180 23.54 0.52 15.99
C ASN A 180 24.29 -0.40 15.03
N TRP A 181 23.72 -1.57 14.69
CA TRP A 181 24.17 -2.40 13.59
C TRP A 181 22.98 -3.07 12.89
N ILE A 182 23.17 -3.33 11.61
CA ILE A 182 22.25 -4.14 10.78
C ILE A 182 23.10 -5.07 9.92
N LYS A 183 22.71 -6.33 9.86
CA LYS A 183 23.30 -7.33 8.97
C LYS A 183 22.33 -7.62 7.85
N MET A 184 22.77 -7.48 6.60
CA MET A 184 21.98 -7.74 5.39
C MET A 184 22.90 -8.00 4.21
N ASN A 185 22.44 -8.77 3.24
CA ASN A 185 23.23 -9.13 2.05
C ASN A 185 24.63 -9.68 2.39
N GLY A 186 24.75 -10.52 3.47
CA GLY A 186 26.01 -11.09 3.95
C GLY A 186 26.95 -10.13 4.67
N MET A 187 26.63 -8.85 4.79
CA MET A 187 27.49 -7.84 5.38
C MET A 187 26.86 -7.19 6.59
N GLU A 188 27.70 -6.83 7.58
CA GLU A 188 27.30 -6.09 8.75
C GLU A 188 27.67 -4.61 8.61
N TYR A 189 26.69 -3.76 8.85
CA TYR A 189 26.84 -2.31 8.80
C TYR A 189 26.57 -1.73 10.18
N THR A 190 27.48 -0.91 10.66
CA THR A 190 27.37 -0.26 11.98
C THR A 190 27.08 1.22 11.83
N PHE A 191 26.21 1.76 12.66
CA PHE A 191 25.83 3.17 12.70
C PHE A 191 26.17 3.77 14.08
N ARG A 192 26.43 5.08 14.12
CA ARG A 192 26.75 5.81 15.35
C ARG A 192 25.93 7.10 15.39
N GLY A 193 25.56 7.50 16.60
CA GLY A 193 24.71 8.67 16.83
C GLY A 193 23.24 8.31 16.93
N SER A 194 22.55 8.88 17.91
CA SER A 194 21.19 8.53 18.31
C SER A 194 20.19 8.57 17.13
N SER A 195 20.20 9.65 16.35
CA SER A 195 19.25 9.79 15.23
C SER A 195 19.53 8.81 14.08
N GLN A 196 20.79 8.49 13.76
CA GLN A 196 21.12 7.50 12.73
C GLN A 196 20.71 6.09 13.15
N THR A 197 21.00 5.71 14.39
CA THR A 197 20.64 4.39 14.92
C THR A 197 19.12 4.24 15.01
N GLN A 198 18.43 5.28 15.44
CA GLN A 198 16.96 5.31 15.46
C GLN A 198 16.36 5.20 14.05
N LEU A 199 16.93 5.87 13.05
CA LEU A 199 16.51 5.78 11.67
C LEU A 199 16.63 4.34 11.13
N ILE A 200 17.78 3.69 11.36
CA ILE A 200 18.01 2.30 10.96
C ILE A 200 17.01 1.37 11.65
N ARG A 201 16.74 1.58 12.93
CA ARG A 201 15.75 0.80 13.66
C ARG A 201 14.35 0.96 13.09
N LEU A 202 13.90 2.18 12.82
CA LEU A 202 12.60 2.47 12.23
C LEU A 202 12.44 1.87 10.82
N LEU A 203 13.51 1.91 10.00
CA LEU A 203 13.51 1.26 8.69
C LEU A 203 13.42 -0.26 8.81
N TYR A 204 14.12 -0.85 9.79
CA TYR A 204 14.04 -2.29 10.05
C TYR A 204 12.65 -2.69 10.55
N ASP A 205 12.08 -1.96 11.50
CA ASP A 205 10.74 -2.22 12.03
C ASP A 205 9.67 -2.05 10.94
N GLY A 206 9.79 -1.03 10.10
CA GLY A 206 8.94 -0.86 8.93
C GLY A 206 9.05 -2.03 7.96
N CYS A 207 10.28 -2.47 7.66
CA CYS A 207 10.54 -3.62 6.82
C CYS A 207 9.91 -4.90 7.40
N THR A 208 10.12 -5.18 8.68
CA THR A 208 9.56 -6.38 9.35
C THR A 208 8.04 -6.32 9.51
N ALA A 209 7.47 -5.12 9.58
CA ALA A 209 6.02 -4.91 9.60
C ALA A 209 5.37 -4.97 8.20
N GLY A 210 6.15 -5.22 7.14
CA GLY A 210 5.65 -5.30 5.77
C GLY A 210 5.50 -3.94 5.05
N HIS A 211 6.03 -2.86 5.63
CA HIS A 211 6.07 -1.55 4.96
C HIS A 211 7.23 -1.49 3.98
N ALA A 212 6.93 -1.57 2.67
CA ALA A 212 7.96 -1.60 1.63
C ALA A 212 8.73 -0.28 1.53
N LYS A 213 8.06 0.86 1.70
CA LYS A 213 8.65 2.21 1.60
C LYS A 213 8.08 3.12 2.69
N LEU A 214 8.92 3.94 3.27
CA LEU A 214 8.54 4.91 4.30
C LEU A 214 8.81 6.33 3.79
N HIS A 215 7.91 7.26 4.08
CA HIS A 215 8.09 8.66 3.68
C HIS A 215 9.29 9.27 4.39
N THR A 216 10.29 9.73 3.63
CA THR A 216 11.60 10.13 4.13
C THR A 216 11.53 11.23 5.19
N LYS A 217 10.78 12.31 4.94
CA LYS A 217 10.65 13.41 5.92
C LYS A 217 10.03 12.94 7.23
N THR A 218 8.99 12.11 7.14
CA THR A 218 8.30 11.56 8.32
C THR A 218 9.20 10.69 9.16
N ILE A 219 9.96 9.78 8.53
CA ILE A 219 10.85 8.88 9.26
C ILE A 219 12.06 9.61 9.84
N LEU A 220 12.61 10.62 9.15
CA LEU A 220 13.68 11.46 9.68
C LEU A 220 13.22 12.21 10.94
N LYS A 221 12.02 12.79 10.92
CA LYS A 221 11.44 13.45 12.09
C LYS A 221 11.24 12.48 13.26
N LYS A 222 10.71 11.27 13.00
CA LYS A 222 10.56 10.20 14.00
C LYS A 222 11.91 9.73 14.55
N ALA A 223 12.98 9.78 13.76
CA ALA A 223 14.33 9.45 14.18
C ALA A 223 15.03 10.56 14.96
N GLY A 224 14.35 11.67 15.23
CA GLY A 224 14.90 12.79 16.02
C GLY A 224 15.79 13.74 15.25
N TYR A 225 15.69 13.79 13.92
CA TYR A 225 16.33 14.84 13.15
C TYR A 225 15.51 16.15 13.22
N SER A 226 16.21 17.28 13.17
CA SER A 226 15.59 18.61 13.08
C SER A 226 14.91 18.83 11.73
N ASP A 227 13.96 19.75 11.68
CA ASP A 227 13.19 20.05 10.44
C ASP A 227 14.07 20.51 9.27
N ASN A 228 15.31 20.98 9.53
CA ASN A 228 16.31 21.32 8.51
C ASN A 228 16.91 20.09 7.81
N VAL A 229 16.72 18.89 8.34
CA VAL A 229 17.19 17.63 7.77
C VAL A 229 16.00 16.94 7.08
N ASP A 230 15.77 17.31 5.86
CA ASP A 230 14.61 16.89 5.05
C ASP A 230 14.90 15.74 4.09
N ASN A 231 16.17 15.31 4.00
CA ASN A 231 16.60 14.22 3.13
C ASN A 231 17.76 13.42 3.72
N LEU A 232 18.00 12.22 3.15
CA LEU A 232 19.03 11.29 3.63
C LEU A 232 20.46 11.81 3.45
N TYR A 233 20.71 12.61 2.42
CA TYR A 233 22.06 13.20 2.23
C TYR A 233 22.44 14.10 3.39
N LYS A 234 21.51 14.93 3.87
CA LYS A 234 21.73 15.77 5.06
C LYS A 234 21.86 14.91 6.33
N ALA A 235 21.02 13.88 6.48
CA ALA A 235 21.05 12.96 7.62
C ALA A 235 22.39 12.23 7.75
N PHE A 236 23.03 11.90 6.64
CA PHE A 236 24.29 11.17 6.57
C PHE A 236 25.49 12.02 6.10
N ALA A 237 25.36 13.35 6.03
CA ALA A 237 26.41 14.26 5.53
C ALA A 237 27.76 14.09 6.21
N ARG A 238 27.79 13.74 7.50
CA ARG A 238 29.01 13.49 8.29
C ARG A 238 29.39 12.02 8.39
N SER A 239 28.63 11.12 7.74
CA SER A 239 28.90 9.69 7.78
C SER A 239 29.85 9.30 6.66
N LYS A 240 31.04 8.76 7.03
CA LYS A 240 32.00 8.19 6.08
C LYS A 240 31.59 6.78 5.59
N LYS A 241 30.47 6.24 6.10
CA LYS A 241 30.02 4.87 5.84
C LYS A 241 29.10 4.79 4.64
N PRO A 242 29.06 3.65 3.94
CA PRO A 242 28.25 3.47 2.75
C PRO A 242 26.77 3.25 3.11
N TRP A 243 26.12 4.25 3.72
CA TRP A 243 24.70 4.16 4.08
C TRP A 243 23.80 3.83 2.86
N ARG A 244 24.23 4.19 1.64
CA ARG A 244 23.54 3.84 0.40
C ARG A 244 23.51 2.34 0.10
N ALA A 245 24.41 1.56 0.68
CA ALA A 245 24.35 0.11 0.61
C ALA A 245 23.21 -0.45 1.46
N VAL A 246 22.81 0.30 2.51
CA VAL A 246 21.78 -0.11 3.48
C VAL A 246 20.43 0.50 3.17
N ILE A 247 20.39 1.76 2.70
CA ILE A 247 19.15 2.52 2.48
C ILE A 247 19.02 2.83 1.00
N ALA A 248 17.98 2.31 0.38
CA ALA A 248 17.49 2.75 -0.90
C ALA A 248 16.48 3.88 -0.73
N PHE A 249 16.37 4.78 -1.70
CA PHE A 249 15.43 5.90 -1.67
C PHE A 249 15.05 6.33 -3.08
N ASP A 250 13.81 6.78 -3.22
CA ASP A 250 13.24 7.30 -4.46
C ASP A 250 11.97 8.09 -4.15
N ASP A 251 11.73 9.18 -4.89
CA ASP A 251 10.51 10.00 -4.86
C ASP A 251 9.99 10.29 -3.44
N GLY A 252 10.88 10.83 -2.59
CA GLY A 252 10.52 11.20 -1.22
C GLY A 252 10.32 10.04 -0.23
N HIS A 253 10.59 8.80 -0.65
CA HIS A 253 10.49 7.60 0.17
C HIS A 253 11.84 6.93 0.35
N CYS A 254 11.99 6.14 1.42
CA CYS A 254 13.20 5.35 1.69
C CYS A 254 12.83 3.99 2.31
N TRP A 255 13.73 3.01 2.11
CA TRP A 255 13.56 1.64 2.60
C TRP A 255 14.92 0.95 2.75
N LEU A 256 14.96 -0.24 3.38
CA LEU A 256 16.17 -1.05 3.42
C LEU A 256 16.49 -1.62 2.03
N ASN A 257 17.74 -1.47 1.60
CA ASN A 257 18.24 -1.95 0.30
C ASN A 257 18.56 -3.45 0.34
N VAL A 258 17.53 -4.26 0.61
CA VAL A 258 17.66 -5.72 0.60
C VAL A 258 17.69 -6.18 -0.86
N LYS A 259 18.74 -6.90 -1.25
CA LYS A 259 18.78 -7.52 -2.57
C LYS A 259 17.83 -8.72 -2.59
N ALA A 260 17.03 -8.79 -3.65
CA ALA A 260 16.19 -9.95 -3.93
C ALA A 260 17.03 -11.15 -4.35
#